data_05168e0db05b597136638570a5f26626
#
_entry.id   05168e0db05b597136638570a5f26626
#
_cell.length_a   1.000
_cell.length_b   1.000
_cell.length_c   1.000
_cell.angle_alpha   90.00
_cell.angle_beta   90.00
_cell.angle_gamma   90.00
#
_symmetry.space_group_name_H-M   'P 1'
#
loop_
_entity.id
_entity.type
_entity.pdbx_description
1 polymer ?
#
loop_
_entity_poly.entity_id
_entity_poly.type
_entity_poly.pdbx_seq_one_letter_code
_entity_poly.pdbx_strand_id
1 'polypeptide(L)'
;QITSQLSTEMVQQHFIKNLEDRHPSVQCTAMLGLLKIHYVDKAFIDDHGLLDKMYNLLRSAHPAVVSTAISVLNEVLAEEGGMAVNGKIVKYLLGRLKEFNSYSATQVISLLRKYEPRDKEELLSIMNLLDSKFKYSNTSLTLEIIKTFILYCKGDSVLHQDVLTRSKETLLTLLMSTTDELRFNVLVNIDSLILIGGKKIFEKDFKRFFCEADDKDYIKKVRIQILQKMITSESFDEIFNELWLAN
;
A
#
# COMPACT_ATOMS: atom_id res chain seq x y z
N GLN A 1 8.76 36.59 -24.84
CA GLN A 1 9.02 36.46 -23.38
C GLN A 1 7.88 37.04 -22.53
N ILE A 2 7.40 38.28 -22.81
CA ILE A 2 6.32 38.90 -22.02
C ILE A 2 4.99 38.14 -22.16
N THR A 3 4.64 37.67 -23.35
CA THR A 3 3.42 36.88 -23.59
C THR A 3 3.46 35.50 -22.92
N SER A 4 4.63 34.87 -22.78
CA SER A 4 4.78 33.62 -22.09
C SER A 4 4.64 33.78 -20.56
N GLN A 5 5.18 34.86 -19.99
CA GLN A 5 5.05 35.14 -18.55
C GLN A 5 3.61 35.47 -18.15
N LEU A 6 2.92 36.33 -18.94
CA LEU A 6 1.51 36.62 -18.70
C LEU A 6 0.61 35.39 -18.80
N SER A 7 0.88 34.48 -19.73
CA SER A 7 0.13 33.22 -19.83
C SER A 7 0.38 32.29 -18.62
N THR A 8 1.60 32.25 -18.10
CA THR A 8 1.98 31.46 -16.94
C THR A 8 1.32 31.99 -15.66
N GLU A 9 1.32 33.32 -15.45
CA GLU A 9 0.65 33.93 -14.30
C GLU A 9 -0.87 33.70 -14.32
N MET A 10 -1.50 33.81 -15.49
CA MET A 10 -2.93 33.51 -15.62
C MET A 10 -3.24 32.05 -15.29
N VAL A 11 -2.45 31.14 -15.80
CA VAL A 11 -2.59 29.69 -15.52
C VAL A 11 -2.43 29.42 -14.02
N GLN A 12 -1.42 30.02 -13.39
CA GLN A 12 -1.20 29.91 -11.94
C GLN A 12 -2.42 30.36 -11.14
N GLN A 13 -2.96 31.55 -11.43
CA GLN A 13 -4.14 32.08 -10.73
C GLN A 13 -5.35 31.16 -10.86
N HIS A 14 -5.56 30.54 -12.02
CA HIS A 14 -6.63 29.59 -12.22
C HIS A 14 -6.45 28.34 -11.38
N PHE A 15 -5.22 27.80 -11.27
CA PHE A 15 -4.96 26.65 -10.40
C PHE A 15 -5.18 26.99 -8.93
N ILE A 16 -4.68 28.14 -8.45
CA ILE A 16 -4.91 28.58 -7.07
C ILE A 16 -6.40 28.66 -6.76
N LYS A 17 -7.17 29.32 -7.61
CA LYS A 17 -8.62 29.42 -7.46
C LYS A 17 -9.31 28.05 -7.44
N ASN A 18 -8.91 27.15 -8.32
CA ASN A 18 -9.52 25.83 -8.41
C ASN A 18 -9.12 24.89 -7.28
N LEU A 19 -7.89 25.01 -6.72
CA LEU A 19 -7.48 24.28 -5.51
C LEU A 19 -8.27 24.73 -4.28
N GLU A 20 -8.75 25.97 -4.25
CA GLU A 20 -9.54 26.55 -3.17
C GLU A 20 -11.06 26.52 -3.44
N ASP A 21 -11.48 25.86 -4.54
CA ASP A 21 -12.89 25.74 -4.89
C ASP A 21 -13.67 24.94 -3.84
N ARG A 22 -14.97 25.24 -3.73
CA ARG A 22 -15.87 24.54 -2.80
C ARG A 22 -16.20 23.12 -3.24
N HIS A 23 -16.10 22.85 -4.53
CA HIS A 23 -16.42 21.54 -5.13
C HIS A 23 -15.24 20.60 -5.09
N PRO A 24 -15.35 19.43 -4.42
CA PRO A 24 -14.26 18.45 -4.32
C PRO A 24 -13.73 17.99 -5.67
N SER A 25 -14.61 17.82 -6.66
CA SER A 25 -14.22 17.37 -8.01
C SER A 25 -13.35 18.41 -8.72
N VAL A 26 -13.59 19.71 -8.50
CA VAL A 26 -12.76 20.80 -9.06
C VAL A 26 -11.38 20.77 -8.44
N GLN A 27 -11.28 20.62 -7.11
CA GLN A 27 -10.00 20.49 -6.41
C GLN A 27 -9.20 19.27 -6.91
N CYS A 28 -9.84 18.12 -7.05
CA CYS A 28 -9.19 16.90 -7.58
C CYS A 28 -8.69 17.12 -9.01
N THR A 29 -9.51 17.71 -9.88
CA THR A 29 -9.13 17.98 -11.27
C THR A 29 -7.99 18.99 -11.36
N ALA A 30 -7.97 20.01 -10.51
CA ALA A 30 -6.88 20.97 -10.43
C ALA A 30 -5.56 20.32 -10.04
N MET A 31 -5.56 19.45 -9.01
CA MET A 31 -4.37 18.70 -8.61
C MET A 31 -3.84 17.78 -9.72
N LEU A 32 -4.74 17.06 -10.41
CA LEU A 32 -4.35 16.23 -11.56
C LEU A 32 -3.84 17.04 -12.73
N GLY A 33 -4.37 18.27 -12.93
CA GLY A 33 -3.86 19.23 -13.89
C GLY A 33 -2.45 19.70 -13.57
N LEU A 34 -2.17 20.00 -12.30
CA LEU A 34 -0.83 20.36 -11.83
C LEU A 34 0.17 19.22 -12.02
N LEU A 35 -0.24 17.98 -11.77
CA LEU A 35 0.61 16.81 -12.03
C LEU A 35 0.99 16.71 -13.51
N LYS A 36 0.06 17.00 -14.44
CA LYS A 36 0.35 17.00 -15.87
C LYS A 36 1.33 18.12 -16.24
N ILE A 37 1.22 19.29 -15.61
CA ILE A 37 2.17 20.39 -15.83
C ILE A 37 3.54 19.98 -15.29
N HIS A 38 3.62 19.37 -14.13
CA HIS A 38 4.88 18.90 -13.54
C HIS A 38 5.67 17.95 -14.47
N TYR A 39 5.00 17.11 -15.26
CA TYR A 39 5.68 16.27 -16.26
C TYR A 39 6.29 17.06 -17.42
N VAL A 40 5.80 18.27 -17.68
CA VAL A 40 6.31 19.16 -18.75
C VAL A 40 7.32 20.17 -18.17
N ASP A 41 7.01 20.72 -17.02
CA ASP A 41 7.80 21.72 -16.30
C ASP A 41 7.80 21.39 -14.81
N LYS A 42 8.89 20.75 -14.36
CA LYS A 42 9.04 20.30 -12.97
C LYS A 42 9.10 21.46 -11.98
N ALA A 43 9.65 22.61 -12.38
CA ALA A 43 9.81 23.75 -11.49
C ALA A 43 8.50 24.52 -11.26
N PHE A 44 7.51 24.34 -12.12
CA PHE A 44 6.26 25.13 -12.08
C PHE A 44 5.57 25.12 -10.71
N ILE A 45 5.50 23.96 -10.04
CA ILE A 45 4.81 23.82 -8.75
C ILE A 45 5.55 24.57 -7.65
N ASP A 46 6.88 24.45 -7.61
CA ASP A 46 7.73 25.07 -6.59
C ASP A 46 7.87 26.57 -6.80
N ASP A 47 8.14 27.01 -8.02
CA ASP A 47 8.28 28.43 -8.40
C ASP A 47 7.02 29.26 -8.07
N HIS A 48 5.86 28.60 -8.04
CA HIS A 48 4.57 29.25 -7.78
C HIS A 48 3.99 28.98 -6.39
N GLY A 49 4.74 28.29 -5.51
CA GLY A 49 4.33 28.00 -4.13
C GLY A 49 3.05 27.13 -4.02
N LEU A 50 2.79 26.28 -5.04
CA LEU A 50 1.58 25.48 -5.10
C LEU A 50 1.67 24.22 -4.22
N LEU A 51 2.89 23.80 -3.86
CA LEU A 51 3.14 22.64 -3.03
C LEU A 51 2.46 22.75 -1.67
N ASP A 52 2.61 23.87 -0.98
CA ASP A 52 1.98 24.11 0.33
C ASP A 52 0.46 24.06 0.25
N LYS A 53 -0.12 24.60 -0.83
CA LYS A 53 -1.58 24.53 -1.06
C LYS A 53 -2.05 23.10 -1.24
N MET A 54 -1.29 22.27 -1.94
CA MET A 54 -1.58 20.85 -2.12
C MET A 54 -1.47 20.08 -0.78
N TYR A 55 -0.46 20.37 0.06
CA TYR A 55 -0.36 19.83 1.43
C TYR A 55 -1.54 20.23 2.31
N ASN A 56 -2.07 21.46 2.18
CA ASN A 56 -3.26 21.89 2.92
C ASN A 56 -4.50 21.07 2.56
N LEU A 57 -4.61 20.58 1.33
CA LEU A 57 -5.72 19.72 0.89
C LEU A 57 -5.76 18.35 1.57
N LEU A 58 -4.65 17.90 2.20
CA LEU A 58 -4.68 16.71 3.08
C LEU A 58 -5.63 16.88 4.27
N ARG A 59 -5.99 18.12 4.63
CA ARG A 59 -6.96 18.43 5.70
C ARG A 59 -8.39 18.62 5.19
N SER A 60 -8.63 18.42 3.91
CA SER A 60 -9.98 18.53 3.34
C SER A 60 -10.97 17.62 4.04
N ALA A 61 -12.20 18.08 4.20
CA ALA A 61 -13.30 17.26 4.72
C ALA A 61 -13.65 16.09 3.78
N HIS A 62 -13.31 16.19 2.50
CA HIS A 62 -13.66 15.22 1.47
C HIS A 62 -12.57 14.17 1.26
N PRO A 63 -12.83 12.87 1.54
CA PRO A 63 -11.84 11.81 1.41
C PRO A 63 -11.24 11.69 0.00
N ALA A 64 -12.01 11.96 -1.05
CA ALA A 64 -11.52 11.94 -2.43
C ALA A 64 -10.42 12.99 -2.68
N VAL A 65 -10.58 14.18 -2.12
CA VAL A 65 -9.57 15.25 -2.22
C VAL A 65 -8.29 14.85 -1.51
N VAL A 66 -8.41 14.32 -0.29
CA VAL A 66 -7.26 13.83 0.48
C VAL A 66 -6.52 12.72 -0.27
N SER A 67 -7.25 11.75 -0.81
CA SER A 67 -6.66 10.65 -1.59
C SER A 67 -5.94 11.15 -2.84
N THR A 68 -6.55 12.08 -3.59
CA THR A 68 -5.92 12.70 -4.76
C THR A 68 -4.68 13.49 -4.37
N ALA A 69 -4.73 14.27 -3.28
CA ALA A 69 -3.58 15.01 -2.78
C ALA A 69 -2.41 14.07 -2.42
N ILE A 70 -2.68 12.96 -1.73
CA ILE A 70 -1.68 11.95 -1.42
C ILE A 70 -1.01 11.40 -2.70
N SER A 71 -1.82 11.03 -3.69
CA SER A 71 -1.31 10.47 -4.95
C SER A 71 -0.44 11.48 -5.71
N VAL A 72 -0.95 12.71 -5.85
CA VAL A 72 -0.26 13.76 -6.61
C VAL A 72 1.02 14.21 -5.90
N LEU A 73 0.98 14.42 -4.58
CA LEU A 73 2.17 14.79 -3.81
C LEU A 73 3.25 13.69 -3.84
N ASN A 74 2.86 12.42 -3.79
CA ASN A 74 3.83 11.34 -3.90
C ASN A 74 4.49 11.27 -5.27
N GLU A 75 3.78 11.63 -6.33
CA GLU A 75 4.31 11.62 -7.69
C GLU A 75 5.17 12.85 -7.95
N VAL A 76 4.70 14.06 -7.58
CA VAL A 76 5.45 15.30 -7.73
C VAL A 76 6.78 15.24 -6.98
N LEU A 77 6.79 14.67 -5.78
CA LEU A 77 7.97 14.55 -4.92
C LEU A 77 8.68 13.20 -5.07
N ALA A 78 8.43 12.45 -6.16
CA ALA A 78 8.97 11.10 -6.34
C ALA A 78 10.50 11.06 -6.29
N GLU A 79 11.17 12.07 -6.84
CA GLU A 79 12.64 12.22 -6.83
C GLU A 79 13.20 12.45 -5.42
N GLU A 80 12.39 13.02 -4.51
CA GLU A 80 12.73 13.26 -3.10
C GLU A 80 12.31 12.10 -2.19
N GLY A 81 11.83 10.99 -2.76
CA GLY A 81 11.29 9.84 -2.02
C GLY A 81 9.80 9.93 -1.72
N GLY A 82 9.10 10.89 -2.34
CA GLY A 82 7.67 11.17 -2.20
C GLY A 82 7.34 12.13 -1.06
N MET A 83 6.06 12.35 -0.80
CA MET A 83 5.62 13.33 0.19
C MET A 83 6.20 13.05 1.58
N ALA A 84 6.54 14.13 2.29
CA ALA A 84 6.99 14.05 3.68
C ALA A 84 5.84 13.63 4.61
N VAL A 85 6.09 12.63 5.46
CA VAL A 85 5.11 12.08 6.39
C VAL A 85 5.58 12.32 7.82
N ASN A 86 4.75 12.95 8.64
CA ASN A 86 5.03 13.19 10.06
C ASN A 86 3.89 12.66 10.94
N GLY A 87 4.15 12.50 12.25
CA GLY A 87 3.19 11.94 13.21
C GLY A 87 1.84 12.68 13.27
N LYS A 88 1.80 14.00 12.96
CA LYS A 88 0.54 14.76 12.93
C LYS A 88 -0.31 14.35 11.73
N ILE A 89 0.31 14.20 10.55
CA ILE A 89 -0.36 13.73 9.33
C ILE A 89 -0.85 12.30 9.53
N VAL A 90 -0.01 11.42 10.07
CA VAL A 90 -0.37 10.01 10.36
C VAL A 90 -1.58 9.93 11.29
N LYS A 91 -1.54 10.59 12.44
CA LYS A 91 -2.65 10.58 13.41
C LYS A 91 -3.94 11.12 12.80
N TYR A 92 -3.84 12.19 12.03
CA TYR A 92 -5.00 12.80 11.37
C TYR A 92 -5.63 11.84 10.35
N LEU A 93 -4.83 11.24 9.47
CA LEU A 93 -5.31 10.32 8.43
C LEU A 93 -5.85 9.02 9.04
N LEU A 94 -5.18 8.45 10.04
CA LEU A 94 -5.64 7.24 10.72
C LEU A 94 -6.95 7.47 11.51
N GLY A 95 -7.11 8.63 12.15
CA GLY A 95 -8.35 8.99 12.82
C GLY A 95 -9.56 8.99 11.88
N ARG A 96 -9.33 9.31 10.61
CA ARG A 96 -10.35 9.38 9.56
C ARG A 96 -10.41 8.13 8.66
N LEU A 97 -9.68 7.08 8.97
CA LEU A 97 -9.57 5.90 8.10
C LEU A 97 -10.92 5.26 7.75
N LYS A 98 -11.95 5.46 8.59
CA LYS A 98 -13.31 4.98 8.36
C LYS A 98 -14.05 5.72 7.24
N GLU A 99 -13.65 6.94 6.93
CA GLU A 99 -14.28 7.78 5.92
C GLU A 99 -13.80 7.43 4.50
N PHE A 100 -12.64 6.79 4.39
CA PHE A 100 -12.05 6.40 3.11
C PHE A 100 -12.67 5.11 2.58
N ASN A 101 -12.86 5.06 1.25
CA ASN A 101 -13.12 3.79 0.57
C ASN A 101 -11.85 2.90 0.61
N SER A 102 -11.98 1.64 0.24
CA SER A 102 -10.87 0.67 0.31
C SER A 102 -9.63 1.11 -0.48
N TYR A 103 -9.80 1.71 -1.64
CA TYR A 103 -8.69 2.20 -2.45
C TYR A 103 -7.94 3.36 -1.76
N SER A 104 -8.66 4.38 -1.33
CA SER A 104 -8.08 5.52 -0.62
C SER A 104 -7.47 5.11 0.72
N ALA A 105 -8.10 4.18 1.45
CA ALA A 105 -7.56 3.64 2.68
C ALA A 105 -6.24 2.89 2.44
N THR A 106 -6.13 2.12 1.34
CA THR A 106 -4.87 1.46 0.96
C THR A 106 -3.76 2.48 0.72
N GLN A 107 -4.05 3.60 0.05
CA GLN A 107 -3.08 4.68 -0.15
C GLN A 107 -2.64 5.32 1.18
N VAL A 108 -3.58 5.60 2.08
CA VAL A 108 -3.26 6.12 3.42
C VAL A 108 -2.35 5.17 4.19
N ILE A 109 -2.63 3.86 4.15
CA ILE A 109 -1.81 2.87 4.85
C ILE A 109 -0.43 2.74 4.19
N SER A 110 -0.33 2.83 2.87
CA SER A 110 0.96 2.79 2.17
C SER A 110 1.90 3.92 2.60
N LEU A 111 1.36 5.09 2.99
CA LEU A 111 2.16 6.17 3.55
C LEU A 111 2.82 5.81 4.89
N LEU A 112 2.19 4.94 5.70
CA LEU A 112 2.75 4.52 6.97
C LEU A 112 4.10 3.82 6.81
N ARG A 113 4.36 3.21 5.65
CA ARG A 113 5.66 2.58 5.36
C ARG A 113 6.82 3.58 5.28
N LYS A 114 6.51 4.87 5.09
CA LYS A 114 7.49 5.96 5.10
C LYS A 114 7.64 6.63 6.47
N TYR A 115 6.77 6.28 7.41
CA TYR A 115 6.75 6.86 8.75
C TYR A 115 7.40 5.92 9.76
N GLU A 116 8.35 6.42 10.51
CA GLU A 116 8.97 5.71 11.63
C GLU A 116 8.32 6.18 12.93
N PRO A 117 7.61 5.29 13.66
CA PRO A 117 7.05 5.62 14.97
C PRO A 117 8.15 6.04 15.95
N ARG A 118 7.90 7.05 16.77
CA ARG A 118 8.88 7.63 17.70
C ARG A 118 9.25 6.68 18.82
N ASP A 119 8.26 5.92 19.28
CA ASP A 119 8.37 5.01 20.40
C ASP A 119 7.46 3.79 20.22
N LYS A 120 7.64 2.82 21.10
CA LYS A 120 6.87 1.56 21.09
C LYS A 120 5.37 1.79 21.38
N GLU A 121 5.02 2.82 22.14
CA GLU A 121 3.62 3.13 22.44
C GLU A 121 2.90 3.68 21.21
N GLU A 122 3.53 4.57 20.47
CA GLU A 122 2.99 5.08 19.20
C GLU A 122 2.85 3.95 18.17
N LEU A 123 3.86 3.08 18.05
CA LEU A 123 3.82 1.90 17.18
C LEU A 123 2.62 1.01 17.50
N LEU A 124 2.45 0.60 18.76
CA LEU A 124 1.34 -0.23 19.19
C LEU A 124 -0.01 0.45 19.00
N SER A 125 -0.09 1.77 19.23
CA SER A 125 -1.31 2.56 18.99
C SER A 125 -1.71 2.52 17.52
N ILE A 126 -0.76 2.70 16.59
CA ILE A 126 -0.99 2.60 15.15
C ILE A 126 -1.43 1.18 14.77
N MET A 127 -0.74 0.15 15.27
CA MET A 127 -1.09 -1.24 14.99
C MET A 127 -2.50 -1.59 15.48
N ASN A 128 -2.89 -1.14 16.68
CA ASN A 128 -4.23 -1.37 17.23
C ASN A 128 -5.33 -0.69 16.39
N LEU A 129 -5.09 0.52 15.89
CA LEU A 129 -6.02 1.20 15.00
C LEU A 129 -6.22 0.42 13.68
N LEU A 130 -5.13 -0.10 13.11
CA LEU A 130 -5.17 -0.89 11.90
C LEU A 130 -5.77 -2.29 12.12
N ASP A 131 -5.53 -2.91 13.27
CA ASP A 131 -6.05 -4.23 13.61
C ASP A 131 -7.59 -4.25 13.62
N SER A 132 -8.21 -3.17 14.04
CA SER A 132 -9.67 -3.01 13.98
C SER A 132 -10.23 -3.09 12.55
N LYS A 133 -9.41 -2.79 11.53
CA LYS A 133 -9.75 -2.83 10.11
C LYS A 133 -9.38 -4.14 9.43
N PHE A 134 -8.42 -4.87 9.98
CA PHE A 134 -7.87 -6.09 9.42
C PHE A 134 -8.94 -7.16 9.12
N LYS A 135 -9.93 -7.30 10.02
CA LYS A 135 -10.97 -8.34 9.93
C LYS A 135 -12.07 -8.09 8.90
N TYR A 136 -12.27 -6.85 8.48
CA TYR A 136 -13.42 -6.42 7.66
C TYR A 136 -13.01 -5.75 6.35
N SER A 137 -11.73 -5.84 5.99
CA SER A 137 -11.18 -5.16 4.83
C SER A 137 -11.22 -6.04 3.59
N ASN A 138 -11.19 -5.41 2.42
CA ASN A 138 -10.95 -6.13 1.19
C ASN A 138 -9.49 -6.66 1.15
N THR A 139 -9.23 -7.61 0.27
CA THR A 139 -7.93 -8.29 0.15
C THR A 139 -6.77 -7.31 0.02
N SER A 140 -6.89 -6.29 -0.83
CA SER A 140 -5.81 -5.31 -1.06
C SER A 140 -5.45 -4.54 0.20
N LEU A 141 -6.47 -4.08 0.94
CA LEU A 141 -6.27 -3.35 2.20
C LEU A 141 -5.63 -4.25 3.27
N THR A 142 -6.10 -5.49 3.37
CA THR A 142 -5.54 -6.50 4.28
C THR A 142 -4.06 -6.75 4.00
N LEU A 143 -3.68 -6.95 2.73
CA LEU A 143 -2.30 -7.15 2.34
C LEU A 143 -1.41 -5.95 2.67
N GLU A 144 -1.92 -4.72 2.49
CA GLU A 144 -1.17 -3.51 2.80
C GLU A 144 -0.98 -3.32 4.33
N ILE A 145 -1.99 -3.69 5.14
CA ILE A 145 -1.86 -3.73 6.60
C ILE A 145 -0.79 -4.73 7.03
N ILE A 146 -0.79 -5.95 6.47
CA ILE A 146 0.22 -6.97 6.78
C ILE A 146 1.63 -6.47 6.46
N LYS A 147 1.83 -5.87 5.28
CA LYS A 147 3.13 -5.30 4.90
C LYS A 147 3.60 -4.23 5.88
N THR A 148 2.69 -3.37 6.31
CA THR A 148 2.99 -2.30 7.28
C THR A 148 3.36 -2.89 8.64
N PHE A 149 2.62 -3.89 9.13
CA PHE A 149 2.93 -4.56 10.40
C PHE A 149 4.30 -5.22 10.39
N ILE A 150 4.64 -5.94 9.30
CA ILE A 150 5.93 -6.59 9.15
C ILE A 150 7.07 -5.57 9.15
N LEU A 151 6.88 -4.44 8.47
CA LEU A 151 7.86 -3.38 8.45
C LEU A 151 8.12 -2.82 9.84
N TYR A 152 7.06 -2.57 10.60
CA TYR A 152 7.15 -2.00 11.95
C TYR A 152 7.72 -2.97 12.99
N CYS A 153 7.64 -4.27 12.75
CA CYS A 153 8.12 -5.29 13.68
C CYS A 153 9.56 -5.75 13.42
N LYS A 154 10.28 -5.20 12.44
CA LYS A 154 11.64 -5.62 12.07
C LYS A 154 12.65 -5.62 13.22
N GLY A 155 12.47 -4.78 14.23
CA GLY A 155 13.36 -4.65 15.37
C GLY A 155 12.98 -5.50 16.60
N ASP A 156 11.80 -6.14 16.60
CA ASP A 156 11.26 -6.92 17.72
C ASP A 156 10.88 -8.32 17.25
N SER A 157 11.73 -9.31 17.56
CA SER A 157 11.55 -10.70 17.09
C SER A 157 10.28 -11.35 17.62
N VAL A 158 9.83 -11.01 18.82
CA VAL A 158 8.60 -11.58 19.43
C VAL A 158 7.38 -11.02 18.71
N LEU A 159 7.31 -9.71 18.58
CA LEU A 159 6.22 -9.03 17.88
C LEU A 159 6.17 -9.45 16.41
N HIS A 160 7.31 -9.65 15.77
CA HIS A 160 7.40 -10.12 14.39
C HIS A 160 6.80 -11.52 14.22
N GLN A 161 7.11 -12.45 15.13
CA GLN A 161 6.53 -13.81 15.10
C GLN A 161 5.01 -13.79 15.34
N ASP A 162 4.54 -12.97 16.27
CA ASP A 162 3.10 -12.80 16.52
C ASP A 162 2.36 -12.28 15.29
N VAL A 163 2.90 -11.26 14.64
CA VAL A 163 2.34 -10.69 13.40
C VAL A 163 2.30 -11.73 12.29
N LEU A 164 3.39 -12.47 12.07
CA LEU A 164 3.45 -13.52 11.06
C LEU A 164 2.41 -14.62 11.33
N THR A 165 2.29 -15.06 12.58
CA THR A 165 1.34 -16.13 12.98
C THR A 165 -0.11 -15.68 12.76
N ARG A 166 -0.46 -14.45 13.14
CA ARG A 166 -1.80 -13.90 12.92
C ARG A 166 -2.09 -13.67 11.44
N SER A 167 -1.11 -13.22 10.67
CA SER A 167 -1.24 -12.98 9.24
C SER A 167 -1.46 -14.27 8.45
N LYS A 168 -0.87 -15.39 8.89
CA LYS A 168 -0.99 -16.71 8.26
C LYS A 168 -2.44 -17.10 8.03
N GLU A 169 -3.24 -17.17 9.10
CA GLU A 169 -4.64 -17.63 9.03
C GLU A 169 -5.47 -16.76 8.09
N THR A 170 -5.24 -15.44 8.14
CA THR A 170 -5.91 -14.50 7.25
C THR A 170 -5.51 -14.71 5.79
N LEU A 171 -4.21 -14.89 5.51
CA LEU A 171 -3.72 -15.10 4.15
C LEU A 171 -4.20 -16.43 3.57
N LEU A 172 -4.19 -17.51 4.36
CA LEU A 172 -4.69 -18.81 3.94
C LEU A 172 -6.21 -18.79 3.67
N THR A 173 -6.97 -18.01 4.43
CA THR A 173 -8.40 -17.80 4.20
C THR A 173 -8.62 -17.01 2.90
N LEU A 174 -7.88 -15.94 2.69
CA LEU A 174 -7.97 -15.14 1.47
C LEU A 174 -7.60 -15.95 0.22
N LEU A 175 -6.60 -16.83 0.32
CA LEU A 175 -6.17 -17.69 -0.78
C LEU A 175 -7.32 -18.55 -1.32
N MET A 176 -8.24 -19.00 -0.46
CA MET A 176 -9.35 -19.87 -0.85
C MET A 176 -10.57 -19.14 -1.40
N SER A 177 -10.72 -17.85 -1.16
CA SER A 177 -11.97 -17.10 -1.43
C SER A 177 -11.85 -16.01 -2.48
N THR A 178 -10.72 -15.90 -3.20
CA THR A 178 -10.43 -14.77 -4.09
C THR A 178 -10.48 -15.13 -5.57
N THR A 179 -10.61 -14.10 -6.42
CA THR A 179 -10.40 -14.22 -7.87
C THR A 179 -8.93 -14.53 -8.19
N ASP A 180 -8.64 -14.97 -9.42
CA ASP A 180 -7.28 -15.34 -9.84
C ASP A 180 -6.24 -14.23 -9.60
N GLU A 181 -6.59 -12.98 -9.88
CA GLU A 181 -5.69 -11.84 -9.71
C GLU A 181 -5.39 -11.57 -8.22
N LEU A 182 -6.40 -11.71 -7.36
CA LEU A 182 -6.22 -11.55 -5.92
C LEU A 182 -5.49 -12.75 -5.33
N ARG A 183 -5.78 -13.98 -5.80
CA ARG A 183 -5.07 -15.21 -5.43
C ARG A 183 -3.58 -15.08 -5.74
N PHE A 184 -3.23 -14.62 -6.92
CA PHE A 184 -1.86 -14.32 -7.31
C PHE A 184 -1.18 -13.34 -6.34
N ASN A 185 -1.85 -12.21 -6.03
CA ASN A 185 -1.32 -11.22 -5.11
C ASN A 185 -1.12 -11.78 -3.69
N VAL A 186 -2.05 -12.61 -3.19
CA VAL A 186 -1.93 -13.28 -1.90
C VAL A 186 -0.73 -14.22 -1.90
N LEU A 187 -0.56 -15.05 -2.94
CA LEU A 187 0.57 -15.97 -3.08
C LEU A 187 1.91 -15.23 -3.12
N VAL A 188 2.03 -14.14 -3.89
CA VAL A 188 3.25 -13.32 -3.92
C VAL A 188 3.58 -12.72 -2.54
N ASN A 189 2.56 -12.32 -1.78
CA ASN A 189 2.79 -11.85 -0.41
C ASN A 189 3.24 -12.99 0.51
N ILE A 190 2.63 -14.18 0.42
CA ILE A 190 3.08 -15.37 1.18
C ILE A 190 4.52 -15.74 0.81
N ASP A 191 4.86 -15.73 -0.47
CA ASP A 191 6.23 -15.99 -0.95
C ASP A 191 7.24 -15.02 -0.32
N SER A 192 6.89 -13.74 -0.28
CA SER A 192 7.70 -12.70 0.37
C SER A 192 7.84 -12.94 1.89
N LEU A 193 6.76 -13.39 2.57
CA LEU A 193 6.80 -13.71 4.00
C LEU A 193 7.70 -14.90 4.31
N ILE A 194 7.70 -15.94 3.47
CA ILE A 194 8.57 -17.10 3.60
C ILE A 194 10.04 -16.67 3.55
N LEU A 195 10.39 -15.73 2.68
CA LEU A 195 11.76 -15.22 2.56
C LEU A 195 12.24 -14.46 3.80
N ILE A 196 11.36 -13.77 4.52
CA ILE A 196 11.71 -12.97 5.70
C ILE A 196 11.57 -13.72 7.03
N GLY A 197 11.54 -15.04 6.99
CA GLY A 197 11.52 -15.90 8.18
C GLY A 197 10.20 -16.62 8.46
N GLY A 198 9.19 -16.47 7.61
CA GLY A 198 7.88 -17.13 7.74
C GLY A 198 7.86 -18.61 7.36
N LYS A 199 8.96 -19.19 6.85
CA LYS A 199 8.99 -20.60 6.40
C LYS A 199 8.39 -21.56 7.42
N LYS A 200 8.88 -21.53 8.66
CA LYS A 200 8.41 -22.42 9.75
C LYS A 200 6.92 -22.29 10.05
N ILE A 201 6.36 -21.12 9.82
CA ILE A 201 4.96 -20.82 10.12
C ILE A 201 4.03 -21.51 9.12
N PHE A 202 4.42 -21.52 7.84
CA PHE A 202 3.65 -22.14 6.75
C PHE A 202 4.00 -23.62 6.52
N GLU A 203 5.05 -24.14 7.13
CA GLU A 203 5.62 -25.47 6.86
C GLU A 203 4.58 -26.61 6.93
N LYS A 204 3.66 -26.55 7.89
CA LYS A 204 2.60 -27.54 8.05
C LYS A 204 1.46 -27.41 7.04
N ASP A 205 1.39 -26.31 6.33
CA ASP A 205 0.31 -26.00 5.38
C ASP A 205 0.76 -26.09 3.92
N PHE A 206 1.92 -26.70 3.64
CA PHE A 206 2.50 -26.78 2.29
C PHE A 206 1.53 -27.35 1.25
N LYS A 207 0.65 -28.29 1.64
CA LYS A 207 -0.37 -28.86 0.73
C LYS A 207 -1.36 -27.85 0.17
N ARG A 208 -1.55 -26.71 0.85
CA ARG A 208 -2.41 -25.61 0.37
C ARG A 208 -1.80 -24.84 -0.81
N PHE A 209 -0.52 -25.07 -1.08
CA PHE A 209 0.20 -24.48 -2.20
C PHE A 209 0.37 -25.43 -3.37
N PHE A 210 -0.25 -26.62 -3.35
CA PHE A 210 -0.31 -27.52 -4.50
C PHE A 210 -1.06 -26.85 -5.66
N CYS A 211 -0.66 -27.14 -6.89
CA CYS A 211 -1.28 -26.57 -8.07
C CYS A 211 -2.70 -27.12 -8.25
N GLU A 212 -3.65 -26.23 -8.49
CA GLU A 212 -5.02 -26.59 -8.82
C GLU A 212 -5.18 -26.76 -10.33
N ALA A 213 -6.09 -27.63 -10.77
CA ALA A 213 -6.26 -27.95 -12.20
C ALA A 213 -6.67 -26.73 -13.04
N ASP A 214 -7.43 -25.79 -12.44
CA ASP A 214 -7.91 -24.56 -13.04
C ASP A 214 -6.97 -23.35 -12.84
N ASP A 215 -5.86 -23.53 -12.13
CA ASP A 215 -4.87 -22.47 -11.95
C ASP A 215 -4.25 -22.06 -13.29
N LYS A 216 -4.17 -20.76 -13.53
CA LYS A 216 -3.45 -20.21 -14.67
C LYS A 216 -1.93 -20.33 -14.49
N ASP A 217 -1.19 -20.35 -15.59
CA ASP A 217 0.26 -20.57 -15.58
C ASP A 217 1.03 -19.65 -14.63
N TYR A 218 0.65 -18.37 -14.55
CA TYR A 218 1.29 -17.42 -13.63
C TYR A 218 1.03 -17.73 -12.16
N ILE A 219 -0.12 -18.33 -11.81
CA ILE A 219 -0.44 -18.79 -10.46
C ILE A 219 0.35 -20.05 -10.14
N LYS A 220 0.34 -21.06 -11.05
CA LYS A 220 1.12 -22.30 -10.90
C LYS A 220 2.60 -21.99 -10.66
N LYS A 221 3.16 -21.03 -11.42
CA LYS A 221 4.55 -20.61 -11.25
C LYS A 221 4.85 -20.13 -9.83
N VAL A 222 4.01 -19.31 -9.23
CA VAL A 222 4.22 -18.82 -7.86
C VAL A 222 4.03 -19.94 -6.83
N ARG A 223 3.03 -20.82 -7.01
CA ARG A 223 2.84 -21.99 -6.14
C ARG A 223 4.08 -22.88 -6.15
N ILE A 224 4.64 -23.20 -7.32
CA ILE A 224 5.87 -23.97 -7.47
C ILE A 224 7.05 -23.28 -6.76
N GLN A 225 7.20 -21.97 -6.90
CA GLN A 225 8.25 -21.20 -6.22
C GLN A 225 8.12 -21.27 -4.70
N ILE A 226 6.91 -21.21 -4.16
CA ILE A 226 6.64 -21.37 -2.73
C ILE A 226 7.01 -22.78 -2.29
N LEU A 227 6.54 -23.83 -2.99
CA LEU A 227 6.81 -25.22 -2.66
C LEU A 227 8.31 -25.52 -2.64
N GLN A 228 9.07 -25.02 -3.62
CA GLN A 228 10.54 -25.18 -3.66
C GLN A 228 11.23 -24.62 -2.42
N LYS A 229 10.75 -23.49 -1.88
CA LYS A 229 11.29 -22.89 -0.65
C LYS A 229 10.87 -23.66 0.62
N MET A 230 9.76 -24.39 0.56
CA MET A 230 9.17 -25.10 1.69
C MET A 230 9.68 -26.54 1.83
N ILE A 231 10.50 -27.04 0.92
CA ILE A 231 11.06 -28.38 0.98
C ILE A 231 11.79 -28.60 2.30
N THR A 232 11.41 -29.68 2.98
CA THR A 232 12.05 -30.22 4.20
C THR A 232 12.23 -31.72 4.03
N SER A 233 13.00 -32.37 4.92
CA SER A 233 13.14 -33.82 4.89
C SER A 233 11.80 -34.57 5.04
N GLU A 234 10.84 -33.97 5.75
CA GLU A 234 9.52 -34.61 5.99
C GLU A 234 8.55 -34.40 4.81
N SER A 235 8.64 -33.25 4.11
CA SER A 235 7.74 -32.90 3.01
C SER A 235 8.30 -33.22 1.63
N PHE A 236 9.53 -33.72 1.55
CA PHE A 236 10.26 -33.90 0.28
C PHE A 236 9.49 -34.76 -0.73
N ASP A 237 9.07 -35.96 -0.33
CA ASP A 237 8.43 -36.91 -1.25
C ASP A 237 7.10 -36.37 -1.79
N GLU A 238 6.31 -35.77 -0.93
CA GLU A 238 5.00 -35.20 -1.34
C GLU A 238 5.18 -33.99 -2.27
N ILE A 239 6.09 -33.07 -1.95
CA ILE A 239 6.37 -31.90 -2.79
C ILE A 239 7.01 -32.34 -4.10
N PHE A 240 7.93 -33.29 -4.09
CA PHE A 240 8.58 -33.79 -5.30
C PHE A 240 7.55 -34.41 -6.26
N ASN A 241 6.64 -35.24 -5.77
CA ASN A 241 5.58 -35.82 -6.57
C ASN A 241 4.67 -34.74 -7.18
N GLU A 242 4.31 -33.71 -6.41
CA GLU A 242 3.50 -32.60 -6.89
C GLU A 242 4.22 -31.82 -8.01
N LEU A 243 5.50 -31.50 -7.82
CA LEU A 243 6.31 -30.80 -8.82
C LEU A 243 6.50 -31.62 -10.10
N TRP A 244 6.55 -32.95 -9.97
CA TRP A 244 6.63 -33.85 -11.12
C TRP A 244 5.33 -33.87 -11.92
N LEU A 245 4.18 -33.81 -11.23
CA LEU A 245 2.85 -33.79 -11.88
C LEU A 245 2.49 -32.42 -12.49
N ALA A 246 3.06 -31.34 -11.94
CA ALA A 246 2.81 -29.98 -12.40
C ALA A 246 3.63 -29.57 -13.63
N ASN A 247 4.55 -30.40 -14.11
CA ASN A 247 5.44 -30.16 -15.23
C ASN A 247 4.88 -30.86 -16.47
#